data_e92d333e94ee35792c212fcc43f7c95b
#
_entry.id   e92d333e94ee35792c212fcc43f7c95b
#
_cell.length_a   1.000
_cell.length_b   1.000
_cell.length_c   1.000
_cell.angle_alpha   90.00
_cell.angle_beta   90.00
_cell.angle_gamma   90.00
#
_symmetry.space_group_name_H-M   'P 1'
#
loop_
_entity.id
_entity.type
_entity.pdbx_description
1 polymer ?
#
loop_
_entity_poly.entity_id
_entity_poly.type
_entity_poly.pdbx_seq_one_letter_code
_entity_poly.pdbx_strand_id
1 'polypeptide(L)'
;MAATNNQKLKLLYILKFLRENTDENHIAHAEDIKLYLLNHGIAAERKSIYSDISILIDFGYDIIKSNGSGGGYFLASRDFELAELRLLSDAVQAANFISAKKTKQLLNKIFTLTSAEQAKKIKSQVYVDNRPKCKNEELYYTIDKLDRAISDNRKVKIIYRRRILSDNPDQAYEEKEHIISPYSLIWSSDHYYLVGNKEKYDNLMIMRIDRIKHTEIIDDSFSRPFSEVSPYKFSFDSADYASKHFGMFSGEPKPISLLCSNE
;
A
#
# COMPACT_ATOMS: atom_id res chain seq x y z
N MET A 1 -22.47 11.11 -35.10
CA MET A 1 -21.82 11.40 -33.79
C MET A 1 -21.12 10.19 -33.15
N ALA A 2 -21.44 8.93 -33.46
CA ALA A 2 -20.76 7.74 -32.93
C ALA A 2 -19.31 7.56 -33.40
N ALA A 3 -18.99 7.93 -34.66
CA ALA A 3 -17.65 7.74 -35.24
C ALA A 3 -16.55 8.58 -34.57
N THR A 4 -16.88 9.78 -34.09
CA THR A 4 -15.91 10.70 -33.45
C THR A 4 -15.52 10.27 -32.03
N ASN A 5 -16.41 9.57 -31.32
CA ASN A 5 -16.13 9.05 -29.96
C ASN A 5 -15.20 7.84 -30.02
N ASN A 6 -15.35 6.98 -31.03
CA ASN A 6 -14.51 5.79 -31.19
C ASN A 6 -13.06 6.12 -31.54
N GLN A 7 -12.79 7.24 -32.22
CA GLN A 7 -11.41 7.64 -32.52
C GLN A 7 -10.63 8.12 -31.31
N LYS A 8 -11.27 8.84 -30.37
CA LYS A 8 -10.64 9.24 -29.10
C LYS A 8 -10.36 8.02 -28.21
N LEU A 9 -11.31 7.09 -28.15
CA LEU A 9 -11.15 5.84 -27.41
C LEU A 9 -10.06 4.95 -28.01
N LYS A 10 -9.87 4.96 -29.32
CA LYS A 10 -8.83 4.18 -30.01
C LYS A 10 -7.43 4.45 -29.46
N LEU A 11 -7.06 5.73 -29.29
CA LEU A 11 -5.77 6.11 -28.74
C LEU A 11 -5.55 5.56 -27.32
N LEU A 12 -6.58 5.64 -26.47
CA LEU A 12 -6.54 5.11 -25.11
C LEU A 12 -6.42 3.57 -25.07
N TYR A 13 -7.10 2.88 -25.97
CA TYR A 13 -7.00 1.42 -26.10
C TYR A 13 -5.62 0.99 -26.61
N ILE A 14 -5.02 1.73 -27.54
CA ILE A 14 -3.64 1.46 -28.00
C ILE A 14 -2.66 1.61 -26.84
N LEU A 15 -2.76 2.71 -26.10
CA LEU A 15 -1.92 2.93 -24.93
C LEU A 15 -2.10 1.82 -23.88
N LYS A 16 -3.35 1.46 -23.59
CA LYS A 16 -3.66 0.37 -22.65
C LYS A 16 -3.05 -0.95 -23.12
N PHE A 17 -3.21 -1.28 -24.40
CA PHE A 17 -2.62 -2.49 -24.98
C PHE A 17 -1.10 -2.51 -24.82
N LEU A 18 -0.40 -1.43 -25.16
CA LEU A 18 1.06 -1.33 -25.03
C LEU A 18 1.50 -1.46 -23.57
N ARG A 19 0.79 -0.83 -22.64
CA ARG A 19 1.10 -0.94 -21.20
C ARG A 19 0.95 -2.36 -20.66
N GLU A 20 -0.10 -3.07 -21.07
CA GLU A 20 -0.45 -4.37 -20.51
C GLU A 20 0.29 -5.54 -21.19
N ASN A 21 0.60 -5.41 -22.49
CA ASN A 21 1.03 -6.56 -23.30
C ASN A 21 2.42 -6.44 -23.89
N THR A 22 3.13 -5.32 -23.69
CA THR A 22 4.45 -5.14 -24.31
C THR A 22 5.54 -4.84 -23.28
N ASP A 23 6.74 -5.26 -23.59
CA ASP A 23 8.01 -4.93 -22.94
C ASP A 23 9.16 -5.18 -23.92
N GLU A 24 10.41 -5.00 -23.49
CA GLU A 24 11.60 -5.16 -24.33
C GLU A 24 11.74 -6.55 -24.95
N ASN A 25 11.12 -7.58 -24.35
CA ASN A 25 11.14 -8.97 -24.84
C ASN A 25 9.85 -9.38 -25.56
N HIS A 26 8.78 -8.59 -25.43
CA HIS A 26 7.45 -8.86 -25.99
C HIS A 26 6.96 -7.63 -26.75
N ILE A 27 7.36 -7.57 -28.02
CA ILE A 27 6.95 -6.49 -28.94
C ILE A 27 5.56 -6.77 -29.52
N ALA A 28 4.80 -5.72 -29.83
CA ALA A 28 3.51 -5.80 -30.52
C ALA A 28 3.64 -5.36 -31.98
N HIS A 29 3.07 -6.14 -32.87
CA HIS A 29 2.91 -5.74 -34.27
C HIS A 29 1.58 -4.98 -34.46
N ALA A 30 1.50 -4.20 -35.54
CA ALA A 30 0.28 -3.44 -35.83
C ALA A 30 -0.98 -4.33 -35.99
N GLU A 31 -0.80 -5.59 -36.38
CA GLU A 31 -1.91 -6.55 -36.48
C GLU A 31 -2.43 -6.97 -35.10
N ASP A 32 -1.54 -7.14 -34.10
CA ASP A 32 -1.94 -7.47 -32.74
C ASP A 32 -2.79 -6.34 -32.13
N ILE A 33 -2.35 -5.09 -32.34
CA ILE A 33 -3.06 -3.90 -31.92
C ILE A 33 -4.41 -3.78 -32.63
N LYS A 34 -4.44 -4.05 -33.95
CA LYS A 34 -5.66 -4.04 -34.74
C LYS A 34 -6.68 -5.07 -34.26
N LEU A 35 -6.23 -6.29 -33.97
CA LEU A 35 -7.08 -7.35 -33.44
C LEU A 35 -7.63 -6.96 -32.06
N TYR A 36 -6.78 -6.41 -31.19
CA TYR A 36 -7.20 -5.93 -29.88
C TYR A 36 -8.27 -4.83 -29.98
N LEU A 37 -8.09 -3.85 -30.86
CA LEU A 37 -9.07 -2.79 -31.10
C LEU A 37 -10.40 -3.36 -31.66
N LEU A 38 -10.33 -4.30 -32.57
CA LEU A 38 -11.51 -4.96 -33.14
C LEU A 38 -12.33 -5.68 -32.06
N ASN A 39 -11.68 -6.35 -31.12
CA ASN A 39 -12.33 -7.00 -29.97
C ASN A 39 -13.04 -6.01 -29.04
N HIS A 40 -12.67 -4.70 -29.12
CA HIS A 40 -13.33 -3.62 -28.39
C HIS A 40 -14.29 -2.81 -29.28
N GLY A 41 -14.67 -3.35 -30.46
CA GLY A 41 -15.61 -2.72 -31.38
C GLY A 41 -15.03 -1.51 -32.13
N ILE A 42 -13.70 -1.39 -32.23
CA ILE A 42 -13.01 -0.28 -32.91
C ILE A 42 -12.29 -0.81 -34.14
N ALA A 43 -12.80 -0.49 -35.32
CA ALA A 43 -12.13 -0.78 -36.58
C ALA A 43 -10.98 0.22 -36.80
N ALA A 44 -9.79 -0.26 -37.11
CA ALA A 44 -8.63 0.57 -37.39
C ALA A 44 -7.76 -0.02 -38.48
N GLU A 45 -7.16 0.87 -39.31
CA GLU A 45 -6.19 0.51 -40.34
C GLU A 45 -4.77 0.70 -39.79
N ARG A 46 -3.80 -0.03 -40.35
CA ARG A 46 -2.38 0.04 -39.97
C ARG A 46 -1.82 1.48 -39.96
N LYS A 47 -2.10 2.25 -41.01
CA LYS A 47 -1.63 3.65 -41.11
C LYS A 47 -2.13 4.51 -39.96
N SER A 48 -3.40 4.33 -39.58
CA SER A 48 -4.03 5.02 -38.46
C SER A 48 -3.42 4.61 -37.10
N ILE A 49 -3.08 3.33 -36.91
CA ILE A 49 -2.40 2.86 -35.71
C ILE A 49 -1.00 3.47 -35.58
N TYR A 50 -0.24 3.55 -36.67
CA TYR A 50 1.07 4.21 -36.68
C TYR A 50 0.99 5.70 -36.35
N SER A 51 -0.02 6.42 -36.89
CA SER A 51 -0.26 7.80 -36.56
C SER A 51 -0.59 7.99 -35.06
N ASP A 52 -1.42 7.12 -34.49
CA ASP A 52 -1.77 7.19 -33.08
C ASP A 52 -0.56 6.89 -32.18
N ILE A 53 0.29 5.94 -32.55
CA ILE A 53 1.54 5.66 -31.82
C ILE A 53 2.47 6.87 -31.86
N SER A 54 2.58 7.57 -33.02
CA SER A 54 3.35 8.80 -33.10
C SER A 54 2.82 9.88 -32.16
N ILE A 55 1.50 10.05 -32.09
CA ILE A 55 0.86 10.99 -31.14
C ILE A 55 1.19 10.63 -29.68
N LEU A 56 1.20 9.35 -29.34
CA LEU A 56 1.58 8.91 -27.98
C LEU A 56 3.05 9.21 -27.68
N ILE A 57 3.93 9.04 -28.64
CA ILE A 57 5.36 9.39 -28.53
C ILE A 57 5.51 10.91 -28.36
N ASP A 58 4.82 11.71 -29.18
CA ASP A 58 4.84 13.18 -29.12
C ASP A 58 4.26 13.68 -27.77
N PHE A 59 3.31 12.96 -27.18
CA PHE A 59 2.75 13.25 -25.88
C PHE A 59 3.74 12.94 -24.72
N GLY A 60 4.77 12.11 -24.97
CA GLY A 60 5.83 11.81 -24.00
C GLY A 60 5.89 10.35 -23.53
N TYR A 61 5.14 9.43 -24.15
CA TYR A 61 5.32 8.00 -23.88
C TYR A 61 6.56 7.48 -24.60
N ASP A 62 7.43 6.78 -23.89
CA ASP A 62 8.63 6.15 -24.42
C ASP A 62 8.28 4.84 -25.14
N ILE A 63 7.74 4.97 -26.33
CA ILE A 63 7.38 3.84 -27.20
C ILE A 63 8.50 3.64 -28.23
N ILE A 64 9.19 2.50 -28.13
CA ILE A 64 10.29 2.16 -29.02
C ILE A 64 9.79 1.27 -30.15
N LYS A 65 10.24 1.61 -31.37
CA LYS A 65 10.08 0.75 -32.55
C LYS A 65 11.22 -0.24 -32.59
N SER A 66 10.92 -1.52 -32.50
CA SER A 66 11.90 -2.58 -32.68
C SER A 66 12.25 -2.76 -34.16
N ASN A 67 13.54 -2.82 -34.48
CA ASN A 67 14.06 -3.08 -35.83
C ASN A 67 14.26 -4.59 -36.12
N GLY A 68 13.79 -5.48 -35.23
CA GLY A 68 13.85 -6.93 -35.41
C GLY A 68 12.98 -7.45 -36.54
N SER A 69 13.07 -8.76 -36.82
CA SER A 69 12.31 -9.46 -37.87
C SER A 69 10.81 -9.18 -37.75
N GLY A 70 10.27 -8.36 -38.67
CA GLY A 70 8.86 -8.02 -38.76
C GLY A 70 8.47 -6.66 -38.17
N GLY A 71 9.37 -5.99 -37.43
CA GLY A 71 9.11 -4.66 -36.81
C GLY A 71 7.93 -4.65 -35.84
N GLY A 72 8.02 -3.95 -34.74
CA GLY A 72 6.94 -3.85 -33.76
C GLY A 72 7.18 -2.70 -32.80
N TYR A 73 6.31 -2.53 -31.83
CA TYR A 73 6.38 -1.47 -30.84
C TYR A 73 6.29 -2.05 -29.44
N PHE A 74 6.97 -1.42 -28.49
CA PHE A 74 6.80 -1.71 -27.08
C PHE A 74 6.97 -0.44 -26.25
N LEU A 75 6.33 -0.41 -25.08
CA LEU A 75 6.50 0.65 -24.11
C LEU A 75 7.76 0.35 -23.30
N ALA A 76 8.79 1.19 -23.47
CA ALA A 76 10.10 0.99 -22.85
C ALA A 76 10.14 1.47 -21.39
N SER A 77 9.74 2.73 -21.14
CA SER A 77 9.74 3.29 -19.79
C SER A 77 8.37 3.18 -19.12
N ARG A 78 8.40 2.89 -17.83
CA ARG A 78 7.24 2.80 -16.97
C ARG A 78 7.47 3.62 -15.70
N ASP A 79 6.39 3.90 -14.95
CA ASP A 79 6.48 4.64 -13.68
C ASP A 79 7.36 3.90 -12.64
N PHE A 80 7.45 2.57 -12.74
CA PHE A 80 8.26 1.71 -11.87
C PHE A 80 9.07 0.72 -12.71
N GLU A 81 10.31 0.53 -12.29
CA GLU A 81 11.15 -0.54 -12.80
C GLU A 81 10.76 -1.91 -12.21
N LEU A 82 11.14 -2.98 -12.90
CA LEU A 82 10.81 -4.34 -12.49
C LEU A 82 11.38 -4.69 -11.09
N ALA A 83 12.58 -4.20 -10.77
CA ALA A 83 13.21 -4.38 -9.46
C ALA A 83 12.44 -3.67 -8.35
N GLU A 84 11.91 -2.46 -8.60
CA GLU A 84 11.11 -1.70 -7.65
C GLU A 84 9.77 -2.39 -7.38
N LEU A 85 9.09 -2.88 -8.43
CA LEU A 85 7.85 -3.65 -8.28
C LEU A 85 8.09 -4.95 -7.51
N ARG A 86 9.27 -5.56 -7.68
CA ARG A 86 9.66 -6.73 -6.89
C ARG A 86 9.79 -6.39 -5.42
N LEU A 87 10.53 -5.31 -5.07
CA LEU A 87 10.68 -4.85 -3.69
C LEU A 87 9.33 -4.51 -3.05
N LEU A 88 8.45 -3.79 -3.77
CA LEU A 88 7.09 -3.49 -3.30
C LEU A 88 6.27 -4.76 -3.06
N SER A 89 6.37 -5.74 -3.95
CA SER A 89 5.66 -7.02 -3.83
C SER A 89 6.13 -7.80 -2.61
N ASP A 90 7.45 -7.90 -2.40
CA ASP A 90 8.03 -8.59 -1.25
C ASP A 90 7.69 -7.88 0.07
N ALA A 91 7.70 -6.55 0.11
CA ALA A 91 7.29 -5.77 1.28
C ALA A 91 5.81 -6.01 1.66
N VAL A 92 4.90 -6.02 0.67
CA VAL A 92 3.49 -6.32 0.88
C VAL A 92 3.28 -7.77 1.32
N GLN A 93 4.06 -8.70 0.74
CA GLN A 93 3.99 -10.11 1.12
C GLN A 93 4.51 -10.35 2.53
N ALA A 94 5.59 -9.70 2.93
CA ALA A 94 6.20 -9.83 4.26
C ALA A 94 5.37 -9.19 5.38
N ALA A 95 4.53 -8.21 5.08
CA ALA A 95 3.72 -7.48 6.06
C ALA A 95 2.64 -8.36 6.70
N ASN A 96 2.88 -8.87 7.91
CA ASN A 96 1.96 -9.77 8.61
C ASN A 96 0.70 -9.09 9.14
N PHE A 97 0.73 -7.76 9.35
CA PHE A 97 -0.45 -6.99 9.78
C PHE A 97 -1.51 -6.85 8.67
N ILE A 98 -1.15 -7.14 7.42
CA ILE A 98 -2.08 -7.12 6.27
C ILE A 98 -2.72 -8.50 6.16
N SER A 99 -4.06 -8.56 6.02
CA SER A 99 -4.76 -9.84 5.82
C SER A 99 -4.36 -10.51 4.49
N ALA A 100 -4.48 -11.84 4.42
CA ALA A 100 -4.15 -12.60 3.22
C ALA A 100 -4.97 -12.14 1.99
N LYS A 101 -6.25 -11.80 2.18
CA LYS A 101 -7.13 -11.28 1.14
C LYS A 101 -6.64 -9.93 0.62
N LYS A 102 -6.29 -9.00 1.51
CA LYS A 102 -5.78 -7.67 1.15
C LYS A 102 -4.38 -7.75 0.53
N THR A 103 -3.51 -8.61 1.03
CA THR A 103 -2.20 -8.90 0.40
C THR A 103 -2.40 -9.27 -1.08
N LYS A 104 -3.29 -10.23 -1.37
CA LYS A 104 -3.59 -10.64 -2.74
C LYS A 104 -4.14 -9.49 -3.59
N GLN A 105 -5.02 -8.67 -3.04
CA GLN A 105 -5.58 -7.50 -3.73
C GLN A 105 -4.50 -6.45 -4.06
N LEU A 106 -3.61 -6.15 -3.12
CA LEU A 106 -2.51 -5.20 -3.32
C LEU A 106 -1.51 -5.71 -4.34
N LEU A 107 -1.09 -6.98 -4.24
CA LEU A 107 -0.19 -7.60 -5.21
C LEU A 107 -0.79 -7.55 -6.62
N ASN A 108 -2.08 -7.85 -6.77
CA ASN A 108 -2.73 -7.74 -8.08
C ASN A 108 -2.70 -6.33 -8.64
N LYS A 109 -2.86 -5.29 -7.80
CA LYS A 109 -2.72 -3.89 -8.24
C LYS A 109 -1.28 -3.55 -8.63
N ILE A 110 -0.28 -3.99 -7.86
CA ILE A 110 1.14 -3.80 -8.20
C ILE A 110 1.44 -4.44 -9.56
N PHE A 111 0.95 -5.63 -9.82
CA PHE A 111 1.16 -6.35 -11.08
C PHE A 111 0.53 -5.67 -12.30
N THR A 112 -0.45 -4.77 -12.13
CA THR A 112 -0.98 -3.97 -13.25
C THR A 112 -0.08 -2.80 -13.66
N LEU A 113 0.97 -2.51 -12.89
CA LEU A 113 1.94 -1.45 -13.19
C LEU A 113 3.01 -1.88 -14.21
N THR A 114 3.04 -3.15 -14.59
CA THR A 114 3.98 -3.70 -15.58
C THR A 114 3.25 -4.53 -16.64
N SER A 115 4.01 -5.09 -17.62
CA SER A 115 3.44 -5.99 -18.62
C SER A 115 2.98 -7.31 -17.98
N ALA A 116 2.03 -7.99 -18.63
CA ALA A 116 1.52 -9.28 -18.18
C ALA A 116 2.64 -10.34 -18.02
N GLU A 117 3.63 -10.32 -18.93
CA GLU A 117 4.75 -11.27 -18.89
C GLU A 117 5.74 -10.96 -17.77
N GLN A 118 6.08 -9.69 -17.57
CA GLN A 118 6.91 -9.26 -16.44
C GLN A 118 6.19 -9.52 -15.09
N ALA A 119 4.88 -9.29 -15.03
CA ALA A 119 4.07 -9.62 -13.86
C ALA A 119 4.11 -11.13 -13.53
N LYS A 120 4.08 -12.02 -14.54
CA LYS A 120 4.24 -13.46 -14.34
C LYS A 120 5.61 -13.81 -13.75
N LYS A 121 6.69 -13.17 -14.22
CA LYS A 121 8.05 -13.36 -13.67
C LYS A 121 8.10 -12.97 -12.20
N ILE A 122 7.56 -11.81 -11.81
CA ILE A 122 7.52 -11.40 -10.40
C ILE A 122 6.71 -12.41 -9.58
N LYS A 123 5.50 -12.75 -10.03
CA LYS A 123 4.60 -13.70 -9.31
C LYS A 123 5.26 -15.04 -9.02
N SER A 124 6.04 -15.59 -9.97
CA SER A 124 6.71 -16.88 -9.80
C SER A 124 7.85 -16.85 -8.79
N GLN A 125 8.34 -15.68 -8.44
CA GLN A 125 9.52 -15.48 -7.58
C GLN A 125 9.18 -14.81 -6.24
N VAL A 126 7.95 -14.31 -6.04
CA VAL A 126 7.54 -13.74 -4.75
C VAL A 126 7.57 -14.84 -3.70
N TYR A 127 8.38 -14.62 -2.66
CA TYR A 127 8.46 -15.55 -1.53
C TYR A 127 7.13 -15.57 -0.76
N VAL A 128 6.56 -16.76 -0.62
CA VAL A 128 5.35 -16.95 0.20
C VAL A 128 5.78 -17.15 1.65
N ASP A 129 5.60 -16.12 2.46
CA ASP A 129 5.82 -16.23 3.89
C ASP A 129 4.68 -17.02 4.55
N ASN A 130 5.02 -18.12 5.21
CA ASN A 130 4.06 -18.99 5.90
C ASN A 130 3.65 -18.46 7.30
N ARG A 131 4.16 -17.27 7.69
CA ARG A 131 3.72 -16.64 8.96
C ARG A 131 2.22 -16.31 8.91
N PRO A 132 1.50 -16.47 10.01
CA PRO A 132 0.07 -16.18 10.02
C PRO A 132 -0.19 -14.69 9.78
N LYS A 133 -0.97 -14.39 8.76
CA LYS A 133 -1.45 -13.05 8.43
C LYS A 133 -2.54 -12.58 9.40
N CYS A 134 -2.66 -11.28 9.57
CA CYS A 134 -3.74 -10.67 10.35
C CYS A 134 -5.11 -11.09 9.79
N LYS A 135 -6.05 -11.38 10.70
CA LYS A 135 -7.45 -11.72 10.33
C LYS A 135 -8.36 -10.49 10.32
N ASN A 136 -7.86 -9.32 10.73
CA ASN A 136 -8.64 -8.10 10.80
C ASN A 136 -8.74 -7.43 9.43
N GLU A 137 -9.88 -7.54 8.77
CA GLU A 137 -10.17 -6.91 7.47
C GLU A 137 -10.45 -5.40 7.61
N GLU A 138 -10.82 -4.94 8.82
CA GLU A 138 -11.14 -3.54 9.12
C GLU A 138 -9.88 -2.65 9.25
N LEU A 139 -8.68 -3.25 9.23
CA LEU A 139 -7.41 -2.56 9.45
C LEU A 139 -7.25 -1.30 8.56
N TYR A 140 -7.61 -1.39 7.28
CA TYR A 140 -7.46 -0.27 6.34
C TYR A 140 -8.42 0.87 6.65
N TYR A 141 -9.66 0.54 6.99
CA TYR A 141 -10.64 1.55 7.40
C TYR A 141 -10.24 2.20 8.73
N THR A 142 -9.63 1.42 9.62
CA THR A 142 -9.09 1.92 10.88
C THR A 142 -7.93 2.88 10.64
N ILE A 143 -6.96 2.54 9.76
CA ILE A 143 -5.85 3.41 9.39
C ILE A 143 -6.37 4.70 8.76
N ASP A 144 -7.27 4.63 7.78
CA ASP A 144 -7.86 5.80 7.11
C ASP A 144 -8.58 6.74 8.09
N LYS A 145 -9.42 6.18 8.97
CA LYS A 145 -10.11 6.96 10.00
C LYS A 145 -9.15 7.62 10.98
N LEU A 146 -8.12 6.89 11.43
CA LEU A 146 -7.12 7.42 12.36
C LEU A 146 -6.29 8.52 11.70
N ASP A 147 -5.89 8.36 10.45
CA ASP A 147 -5.13 9.35 9.69
C ASP A 147 -5.94 10.66 9.52
N ARG A 148 -7.22 10.54 9.16
CA ARG A 148 -8.15 11.67 9.12
C ARG A 148 -8.30 12.34 10.49
N ALA A 149 -8.50 11.56 11.54
CA ALA A 149 -8.67 12.11 12.89
C ALA A 149 -7.41 12.86 13.38
N ILE A 150 -6.21 12.36 13.03
CA ILE A 150 -4.94 13.04 13.30
C ILE A 150 -4.86 14.35 12.53
N SER A 151 -5.16 14.34 11.23
CA SER A 151 -5.13 15.51 10.36
C SER A 151 -6.12 16.59 10.81
N ASP A 152 -7.32 16.18 11.25
CA ASP A 152 -8.40 17.08 11.67
C ASP A 152 -8.33 17.43 13.17
N ASN A 153 -7.29 16.96 13.90
CA ASN A 153 -7.16 17.13 15.36
C ASN A 153 -8.39 16.66 16.15
N ARG A 154 -8.98 15.52 15.76
CA ARG A 154 -10.19 14.98 16.40
C ARG A 154 -9.88 13.80 17.29
N LYS A 155 -10.63 13.66 18.39
CA LYS A 155 -10.61 12.44 19.18
C LYS A 155 -11.28 11.30 18.44
N VAL A 156 -10.86 10.09 18.77
CA VAL A 156 -11.45 8.86 18.25
C VAL A 156 -11.95 8.00 19.40
N LYS A 157 -13.07 7.34 19.15
CA LYS A 157 -13.61 6.28 19.97
C LYS A 157 -13.22 4.96 19.33
N ILE A 158 -12.55 4.09 20.09
CA ILE A 158 -12.09 2.79 19.61
C ILE A 158 -12.54 1.66 20.52
N ILE A 159 -12.81 0.50 19.94
CA ILE A 159 -12.98 -0.76 20.68
C ILE A 159 -11.67 -1.54 20.53
N TYR A 160 -10.95 -1.70 21.64
CA TYR A 160 -9.64 -2.36 21.65
C TYR A 160 -9.73 -3.74 22.27
N ARG A 161 -9.25 -4.74 21.52
CA ARG A 161 -9.18 -6.14 21.95
C ARG A 161 -7.83 -6.45 22.55
N ARG A 162 -7.81 -6.80 23.83
CA ARG A 162 -6.61 -7.18 24.56
C ARG A 162 -6.66 -8.66 24.91
N ARG A 163 -5.55 -9.35 24.75
CA ARG A 163 -5.41 -10.73 25.26
C ARG A 163 -5.23 -10.68 26.77
N ILE A 164 -5.97 -11.50 27.46
CA ILE A 164 -5.85 -11.71 28.92
C ILE A 164 -5.43 -13.16 29.20
N LEU A 165 -4.82 -13.36 30.36
CA LEU A 165 -4.54 -14.71 30.84
C LEU A 165 -5.87 -15.31 31.31
N SER A 166 -6.27 -16.42 30.69
CA SER A 166 -7.46 -17.19 31.07
C SER A 166 -7.22 -18.64 30.73
N ASP A 167 -7.65 -19.53 31.62
CA ASP A 167 -7.62 -20.98 31.39
C ASP A 167 -8.64 -21.42 30.34
N ASN A 168 -9.65 -20.59 30.07
CA ASN A 168 -10.63 -20.82 29.03
C ASN A 168 -10.26 -20.06 27.77
N PRO A 169 -9.98 -20.72 26.60
CA PRO A 169 -9.66 -20.09 25.33
C PRO A 169 -10.72 -19.09 24.85
N ASP A 170 -12.00 -19.30 25.12
CA ASP A 170 -13.09 -18.43 24.73
C ASP A 170 -13.12 -17.11 25.52
N GLN A 171 -12.50 -17.09 26.70
CA GLN A 171 -12.34 -15.92 27.56
C GLN A 171 -10.93 -15.29 27.47
N ALA A 172 -10.12 -15.72 26.53
CA ALA A 172 -8.74 -15.25 26.37
C ALA A 172 -8.62 -13.77 25.88
N TYR A 173 -9.74 -13.11 25.65
CA TYR A 173 -9.76 -11.73 25.14
C TYR A 173 -10.77 -10.89 25.90
N GLU A 174 -10.36 -9.65 26.17
CA GLU A 174 -11.20 -8.59 26.72
C GLU A 174 -11.30 -7.46 25.68
N GLU A 175 -12.50 -6.94 25.46
CA GLU A 175 -12.74 -5.78 24.61
C GLU A 175 -13.11 -4.59 25.48
N LYS A 176 -12.41 -3.46 25.30
CA LYS A 176 -12.66 -2.22 26.03
C LYS A 176 -12.81 -1.05 25.07
N GLU A 177 -13.76 -0.20 25.38
CA GLU A 177 -13.93 1.08 24.73
C GLU A 177 -12.95 2.12 25.27
N HIS A 178 -12.37 2.90 24.36
CA HIS A 178 -11.44 3.96 24.71
C HIS A 178 -11.71 5.20 23.85
N ILE A 179 -11.69 6.37 24.48
CA ILE A 179 -11.62 7.66 23.80
C ILE A 179 -10.16 8.10 23.84
N ILE A 180 -9.60 8.38 22.67
CA ILE A 180 -8.18 8.63 22.44
C ILE A 180 -8.01 9.92 21.64
N SER A 181 -7.05 10.75 22.03
CA SER A 181 -6.45 11.79 21.20
C SER A 181 -5.33 11.18 20.37
N PRO A 182 -5.51 10.90 19.06
CA PRO A 182 -4.51 10.27 18.22
C PRO A 182 -3.47 11.31 17.76
N TYR A 183 -2.19 10.95 17.71
CA TYR A 183 -1.11 11.85 17.32
C TYR A 183 -0.27 11.34 16.15
N SER A 184 -0.02 10.04 16.08
CA SER A 184 0.79 9.45 15.01
C SER A 184 0.48 7.99 14.80
N LEU A 185 0.71 7.55 13.54
CA LEU A 185 0.73 6.15 13.15
C LEU A 185 2.17 5.74 12.86
N ILE A 186 2.66 4.71 13.54
CA ILE A 186 4.04 4.24 13.41
C ILE A 186 4.06 2.78 12.98
N TRP A 187 4.83 2.48 11.94
CA TRP A 187 5.13 1.11 11.56
C TRP A 187 6.46 0.69 12.21
N SER A 188 6.41 -0.33 13.05
CA SER A 188 7.58 -0.91 13.71
C SER A 188 7.40 -2.40 13.92
N SER A 189 8.47 -3.19 13.69
CA SER A 189 8.51 -4.63 13.96
C SER A 189 7.30 -5.40 13.41
N ASP A 190 7.01 -5.24 12.13
CA ASP A 190 5.88 -5.86 11.40
C ASP A 190 4.47 -5.52 11.93
N HIS A 191 4.34 -4.45 12.71
CA HIS A 191 3.06 -3.98 13.22
C HIS A 191 2.85 -2.49 12.99
N TYR A 192 1.59 -2.10 12.85
CA TYR A 192 1.17 -0.71 12.86
C TYR A 192 0.69 -0.32 14.26
N TYR A 193 1.18 0.80 14.75
CA TYR A 193 0.88 1.32 16.07
C TYR A 193 0.24 2.70 15.99
N LEU A 194 -0.78 2.92 16.80
CA LEU A 194 -1.32 4.22 17.13
C LEU A 194 -0.60 4.75 18.36
N VAL A 195 -0.01 5.92 18.26
CA VAL A 195 0.45 6.72 19.40
C VAL A 195 -0.59 7.78 19.70
N GLY A 196 -1.02 7.86 20.94
CA GLY A 196 -2.06 8.79 21.34
C GLY A 196 -2.10 8.97 22.86
N ASN A 197 -3.09 9.71 23.34
CA ASN A 197 -3.32 9.95 24.75
C ASN A 197 -4.77 9.63 25.13
N LYS A 198 -4.94 9.05 26.29
CA LYS A 198 -6.20 8.96 27.01
C LYS A 198 -6.29 10.12 27.99
N GLU A 199 -7.37 10.89 27.95
CA GLU A 199 -7.55 12.09 28.78
C GLU A 199 -7.31 11.86 30.27
N LYS A 200 -7.57 10.63 30.74
CA LYS A 200 -7.33 10.24 32.14
C LYS A 200 -5.85 10.26 32.55
N TYR A 201 -4.92 10.21 31.59
CA TYR A 201 -3.48 10.05 31.86
C TYR A 201 -2.68 11.17 31.21
N ASP A 202 -1.59 11.59 31.86
CA ASP A 202 -0.69 12.65 31.39
C ASP A 202 0.53 12.09 30.64
N ASN A 203 0.36 10.94 29.98
CA ASN A 203 1.40 10.30 29.19
C ASN A 203 0.86 9.79 27.86
N LEU A 204 1.78 9.52 26.94
CA LEU A 204 1.49 8.85 25.69
C LEU A 204 1.24 7.36 25.92
N MET A 205 0.40 6.79 25.09
CA MET A 205 0.16 5.36 25.03
C MET A 205 0.36 4.84 23.61
N ILE A 206 0.73 3.58 23.53
CA ILE A 206 0.99 2.88 22.28
C ILE A 206 -0.02 1.74 22.17
N MET A 207 -0.70 1.67 21.04
CA MET A 207 -1.74 0.67 20.77
C MET A 207 -1.54 0.04 19.40
N ARG A 208 -1.56 -1.29 19.32
CA ARG A 208 -1.50 -2.01 18.04
C ARG A 208 -2.81 -1.84 17.27
N ILE A 209 -2.73 -1.40 16.02
CA ILE A 209 -3.91 -1.14 15.20
C ILE A 209 -4.63 -2.44 14.82
N ASP A 210 -3.93 -3.55 14.63
CA ASP A 210 -4.54 -4.86 14.32
C ASP A 210 -5.46 -5.42 15.44
N ARG A 211 -5.35 -4.85 16.65
CA ARG A 211 -6.21 -5.16 17.80
C ARG A 211 -7.41 -4.22 17.96
N ILE A 212 -7.50 -3.19 17.12
CA ILE A 212 -8.67 -2.29 17.09
C ILE A 212 -9.76 -2.95 16.27
N LYS A 213 -10.92 -3.15 16.87
CA LYS A 213 -12.09 -3.77 16.26
C LYS A 213 -12.98 -2.76 15.55
N HIS A 214 -13.08 -1.57 16.13
CA HIS A 214 -13.91 -0.50 15.62
C HIS A 214 -13.26 0.84 15.90
N THR A 215 -13.46 1.79 14.98
CA THR A 215 -12.97 3.17 15.10
C THR A 215 -14.04 4.13 14.61
N GLU A 216 -14.32 5.14 15.42
CA GLU A 216 -15.27 6.23 15.13
C GLU A 216 -14.59 7.55 15.44
N ILE A 217 -14.67 8.53 14.55
CA ILE A 217 -14.19 9.89 14.78
C ILE A 217 -15.27 10.65 15.57
N ILE A 218 -14.85 11.39 16.59
CA ILE A 218 -15.76 12.21 17.39
C ILE A 218 -15.69 13.65 16.86
N ASP A 219 -16.63 14.02 15.99
CA ASP A 219 -16.59 15.27 15.25
C ASP A 219 -16.63 16.51 16.16
N ASP A 220 -17.29 16.45 17.31
CA ASP A 220 -17.43 17.56 18.25
C ASP A 220 -16.32 17.63 19.32
N SER A 221 -15.29 16.77 19.24
CA SER A 221 -14.25 16.69 20.26
C SER A 221 -12.84 16.78 19.67
N PHE A 222 -12.15 17.88 20.00
CA PHE A 222 -10.76 18.07 19.62
C PHE A 222 -9.81 17.22 20.45
N SER A 223 -8.73 16.78 19.83
CA SER A 223 -7.64 16.07 20.50
C SER A 223 -6.98 17.00 21.53
N ARG A 224 -6.58 16.42 22.67
CA ARG A 224 -5.70 17.10 23.63
C ARG A 224 -4.37 17.38 22.93
N PRO A 225 -3.78 18.60 23.07
CA PRO A 225 -2.48 18.89 22.47
C PRO A 225 -1.39 17.92 22.96
N PHE A 226 -0.62 17.35 22.04
CA PHE A 226 0.46 16.42 22.41
C PHE A 226 1.55 17.08 23.25
N SER A 227 1.72 18.41 23.15
CA SER A 227 2.65 19.20 23.95
C SER A 227 2.35 19.22 25.45
N GLU A 228 1.14 18.83 25.86
CA GLU A 228 0.75 18.71 27.26
C GLU A 228 1.12 17.35 27.86
N VAL A 229 1.25 16.32 27.02
CA VAL A 229 1.41 14.92 27.44
C VAL A 229 2.69 14.27 26.91
N SER A 230 3.55 15.06 26.27
CA SER A 230 4.82 14.60 25.70
C SER A 230 5.89 15.68 25.76
N PRO A 231 7.18 15.33 25.58
CA PRO A 231 8.27 16.29 25.48
C PRO A 231 8.25 17.12 24.18
N TYR A 232 7.49 16.69 23.16
CA TYR A 232 7.40 17.37 21.87
C TYR A 232 6.53 18.62 21.99
N LYS A 233 6.99 19.78 21.47
CA LYS A 233 6.31 21.08 21.64
C LYS A 233 5.69 21.61 20.36
N PHE A 234 6.37 21.48 19.21
CA PHE A 234 5.95 22.08 17.94
C PHE A 234 5.42 21.05 16.94
N SER A 235 6.08 19.89 16.85
CA SER A 235 5.68 18.78 16.00
C SER A 235 5.94 17.46 16.74
N PHE A 236 5.10 16.48 16.49
CA PHE A 236 5.32 15.13 17.02
C PHE A 236 6.32 14.40 16.12
N ASP A 237 7.55 14.20 16.63
CA ASP A 237 8.57 13.45 15.91
C ASP A 237 8.39 11.95 16.14
N SER A 238 7.75 11.30 15.17
CA SER A 238 7.47 9.86 15.23
C SER A 238 8.73 9.00 15.08
N ALA A 239 9.77 9.49 14.39
CA ALA A 239 11.02 8.76 14.22
C ALA A 239 11.84 8.79 15.53
N ASP A 240 11.99 9.95 16.15
CA ASP A 240 12.61 10.09 17.47
C ASP A 240 11.84 9.26 18.52
N TYR A 241 10.50 9.34 18.50
CA TYR A 241 9.67 8.57 19.41
C TYR A 241 9.88 7.06 19.24
N ALA A 242 9.86 6.55 18.01
CA ALA A 242 10.06 5.13 17.73
C ALA A 242 11.46 4.64 18.15
N SER A 243 12.51 5.47 17.95
CA SER A 243 13.88 5.11 18.32
C SER A 243 14.09 4.92 19.84
N LYS A 244 13.29 5.63 20.65
CA LYS A 244 13.32 5.57 22.12
C LYS A 244 12.48 4.44 22.73
N HIS A 245 11.69 3.74 21.92
CA HIS A 245 10.75 2.71 22.40
C HIS A 245 11.05 1.36 21.75
N PHE A 246 11.90 0.56 22.39
CA PHE A 246 12.24 -0.77 21.89
C PHE A 246 10.98 -1.65 21.77
N GLY A 247 10.74 -2.17 20.55
CA GLY A 247 9.55 -2.99 20.26
C GLY A 247 8.22 -2.28 20.52
N MET A 248 8.21 -0.94 20.57
CA MET A 248 7.03 -0.11 20.88
C MET A 248 6.42 -0.41 22.27
N PHE A 249 7.26 -0.78 23.23
CA PHE A 249 6.88 -0.85 24.65
C PHE A 249 7.19 0.49 25.33
N SER A 250 6.24 1.00 26.11
CA SER A 250 6.44 2.19 26.94
C SER A 250 7.24 1.81 28.19
N GLY A 251 8.22 2.66 28.56
CA GLY A 251 9.05 2.49 29.76
C GLY A 251 10.23 3.46 29.75
N GLU A 252 10.86 3.63 30.88
CA GLU A 252 12.11 4.38 30.94
C GLU A 252 13.26 3.53 30.40
N PRO A 253 14.06 4.05 29.42
CA PRO A 253 15.25 3.36 28.95
C PRO A 253 16.25 3.19 30.10
N LYS A 254 16.70 1.95 30.35
CA LYS A 254 17.77 1.67 31.32
C LYS A 254 18.93 1.01 30.59
N PRO A 255 20.17 1.45 30.80
CA PRO A 255 21.33 0.75 30.27
C PRO A 255 21.46 -0.62 30.92
N ILE A 256 21.69 -1.66 30.11
CA ILE A 256 22.02 -3.00 30.57
C ILE A 256 23.36 -3.39 29.99
N SER A 257 24.18 -4.07 30.78
CA SER A 257 25.43 -4.66 30.32
C SER A 257 25.25 -6.18 30.20
N LEU A 258 25.60 -6.72 29.03
CA LEU A 258 25.55 -8.16 28.77
C LEU A 258 27.01 -8.65 28.63
N LEU A 259 27.36 -9.68 29.38
CA LEU A 259 28.59 -10.41 29.18
C LEU A 259 28.27 -11.65 28.32
N CYS A 260 28.79 -11.66 27.10
CA CYS A 260 28.60 -12.78 26.17
C CYS A 260 29.90 -13.59 26.08
N SER A 261 29.82 -14.92 26.15
CA SER A 261 30.93 -15.79 25.79
C SER A 261 31.06 -15.90 24.27
N ASN A 262 32.26 -15.97 23.77
CA ASN A 262 32.57 -16.15 22.35
C ASN A 262 32.65 -17.67 22.01
N GLU A 263 31.58 -18.42 22.30
CA GLU A 263 31.50 -19.82 21.87
C GLU A 263 30.69 -19.93 20.58
#